data_89ca7722f331a4195102eab20dce6df6
#
_entry.id   89ca7722f331a4195102eab20dce6df6
#
_cell.length_a   1.000
_cell.length_b   1.000
_cell.length_c   1.000
_cell.angle_alpha   90.00
_cell.angle_beta   90.00
_cell.angle_gamma   90.00
#
_symmetry.space_group_name_H-M   'P 1'
#
loop_
_entity.id
_entity.type
_entity.pdbx_description
1 polymer ?
#
loop_
_entity_poly.entity_id
_entity_poly.type
_entity_poly.pdbx_seq_one_letter_code
_entity_poly.pdbx_strand_id
1 'polypeptide(L)' 'MENAVALLEVQANVAAIAGLDAMVKAANVRLIHVERRLGGRLVTVVVEGSVSDVTAALEAGKVAAG' A
#
# COMPACT_ATOMS: atom_id res chain seq x y z
N MET A 1 -20.43 9.60 0.45
CA MET A 1 -19.02 9.72 0.08
C MET A 1 -18.49 8.37 -0.37
N GLU A 2 -17.88 8.33 -1.53
CA GLU A 2 -17.39 7.08 -2.07
C GLU A 2 -16.04 6.72 -1.48
N ASN A 3 -15.91 5.46 -1.09
CA ASN A 3 -14.63 4.90 -0.68
C ASN A 3 -14.10 4.02 -1.78
N ALA A 4 -12.80 4.03 -1.94
CA ALA A 4 -12.10 3.16 -2.85
C ALA A 4 -11.14 2.27 -2.08
N VAL A 5 -10.85 1.12 -2.65
CA VAL A 5 -9.90 0.18 -2.09
C VAL A 5 -8.80 -0.03 -3.12
N ALA A 6 -7.57 0.00 -2.66
CA ALA A 6 -6.41 -0.26 -3.51
C ALA A 6 -5.60 -1.41 -2.93
N LEU A 7 -5.05 -2.21 -3.81
CA LEU A 7 -4.25 -3.37 -3.45
C LEU A 7 -2.87 -3.21 -4.06
N LEU A 8 -1.84 -3.37 -3.23
CA LEU A 8 -0.45 -3.32 -3.69
C LEU A 8 0.25 -4.58 -3.23
N GLU A 9 0.92 -5.25 -4.16
CA GLU A 9 1.69 -6.45 -3.87
C GLU A 9 3.17 -6.11 -4.02
N VAL A 10 3.95 -6.36 -2.98
CA VAL A 10 5.38 -6.01 -2.95
C VAL A 10 6.18 -7.17 -2.39
N GLN A 11 7.47 -7.19 -2.71
CA GLN A 11 8.39 -8.14 -2.11
C GLN A 11 8.60 -7.79 -0.63
N ALA A 12 8.67 -8.82 0.21
CA ALA A 12 8.82 -8.64 1.66
C ALA A 12 10.28 -8.32 2.00
N ASN A 13 10.65 -7.07 1.84
CA ASN A 13 11.99 -6.59 2.13
C ASN A 13 11.92 -5.15 2.67
N VAL A 14 13.08 -4.53 2.86
CA VAL A 14 13.17 -3.18 3.39
C VAL A 14 12.43 -2.18 2.51
N ALA A 15 12.49 -2.35 1.19
CA ALA A 15 11.79 -1.48 0.25
C ALA A 15 10.27 -1.56 0.43
N ALA A 16 9.76 -2.76 0.73
CA ALA A 16 8.33 -2.94 0.99
C ALA A 16 7.89 -2.16 2.24
N ILE A 17 8.70 -2.20 3.29
CA ILE A 17 8.42 -1.46 4.52
C ILE A 17 8.41 0.05 4.24
N ALA A 18 9.38 0.52 3.48
CA ALA A 18 9.46 1.93 3.07
C ALA A 18 8.25 2.31 2.22
N GLY A 19 7.82 1.43 1.32
CA GLY A 19 6.65 1.65 0.48
C GLY A 19 5.38 1.79 1.29
N LEU A 20 5.19 0.94 2.29
CA LEU A 20 4.05 1.01 3.19
C LEU A 20 4.00 2.33 3.95
N ASP A 21 5.14 2.73 4.50
CA ASP A 21 5.24 3.98 5.23
C ASP A 21 4.92 5.17 4.32
N ALA A 22 5.45 5.16 3.10
CA ALA A 22 5.20 6.21 2.13
C ALA A 22 3.71 6.29 1.74
N MET A 23 3.05 5.15 1.57
CA MET A 23 1.62 5.11 1.25
C MET A 23 0.79 5.77 2.34
N VAL A 24 1.06 5.42 3.59
CA VAL A 24 0.29 5.94 4.73
C VAL A 24 0.53 7.44 4.90
N LYS A 25 1.75 7.90 4.67
CA LYS A 25 2.11 9.31 4.84
C LYS A 25 1.68 10.20 3.69
N ALA A 26 1.61 9.66 2.47
CA ALA A 26 1.35 10.46 1.28
C ALA A 26 -0.12 10.85 1.12
N ALA A 27 -1.02 10.09 1.71
CA ALA A 27 -2.44 10.29 1.51
C ALA A 27 -3.23 9.87 2.76
N ASN A 28 -4.45 10.35 2.86
CA ASN A 28 -5.32 10.01 3.98
C ASN A 28 -6.00 8.67 3.70
N VAL A 29 -5.24 7.60 3.83
CA VAL A 29 -5.73 6.24 3.62
C VAL A 29 -5.61 5.43 4.91
N ARG A 30 -6.41 4.38 4.99
CA ARG A 30 -6.39 3.46 6.11
C ARG A 30 -5.92 2.09 5.63
N LEU A 31 -4.98 1.51 6.35
CA LEU A 31 -4.52 0.15 6.09
C LEU A 31 -5.54 -0.82 6.65
N ILE A 32 -6.20 -1.59 5.80
CA ILE A 32 -7.26 -2.48 6.24
C ILE A 32 -6.86 -3.95 6.22
N HIS A 33 -5.79 -4.29 5.51
CA HIS A 33 -5.35 -5.68 5.45
C HIS A 33 -3.90 -5.78 4.99
N VAL A 34 -3.17 -6.69 5.59
CA VAL A 34 -1.82 -7.06 5.15
C VAL A 34 -1.75 -8.58 5.17
N GLU A 35 -1.37 -9.16 4.05
CA GLU A 35 -1.30 -10.60 3.95
C GLU A 35 0.05 -11.03 3.39
N ARG A 36 0.68 -11.99 4.04
CA ARG A 36 1.92 -12.59 3.56
C ARG A 36 1.59 -13.76 2.64
N ARG A 37 2.32 -13.84 1.55
CA ARG A 37 2.14 -14.88 0.56
C ARG A 37 3.47 -15.51 0.21
N LEU A 38 3.43 -16.71 -0.37
CA LEU A 38 4.61 -17.44 -0.84
C LEU A 38 5.68 -17.58 0.25
N GLY A 39 5.25 -18.05 1.42
CA GLY A 39 6.17 -18.26 2.53
C GLY A 39 6.78 -16.97 3.08
N GLY A 40 6.11 -15.84 2.88
CA GLY A 40 6.58 -14.55 3.36
C GLY A 40 7.42 -13.77 2.36
N ARG A 41 7.52 -14.25 1.12
CA ARG A 41 8.28 -13.53 0.08
C ARG A 41 7.52 -12.34 -0.48
N LEU A 42 6.20 -12.42 -0.52
CA LEU A 42 5.33 -11.36 -1.00
C LEU A 42 4.42 -10.89 0.11
N VAL A 43 4.13 -9.61 0.08
CA VAL A 43 3.17 -8.98 1.00
C VAL A 43 2.13 -8.27 0.16
N THR A 44 0.87 -8.59 0.40
CA THR A 44 -0.25 -7.89 -0.19
C THR A 44 -0.78 -6.90 0.82
N VAL A 45 -0.87 -5.64 0.43
CA VAL A 45 -1.34 -4.55 1.28
C VAL A 45 -2.61 -3.99 0.68
N VAL A 46 -3.65 -3.86 1.49
CA VAL A 46 -4.92 -3.28 1.06
C VAL A 46 -5.18 -2.02 1.85
N VAL A 47 -5.41 -0.93 1.16
CA VAL A 47 -5.72 0.37 1.76
C VAL A 47 -7.07 0.87 1.28
N GLU A 48 -7.71 1.69 2.10
CA GLU A 48 -9.02 2.27 1.84
C GLU A 48 -8.97 3.78 2.03
N GLY A 49 -9.68 4.48 1.19
CA GLY A 49 -9.80 5.93 1.28
C GLY A 49 -10.62 6.47 0.12
N SER A 50 -10.57 7.77 -0.12
CA SER A 50 -11.19 8.34 -1.31
C SER A 50 -10.43 7.88 -2.56
N VAL A 51 -11.04 8.00 -3.73
CA VAL A 51 -10.39 7.61 -4.99
C VAL A 51 -9.06 8.34 -5.17
N SER A 52 -9.05 9.65 -4.90
CA SER A 52 -7.82 10.43 -5.06
C SER A 52 -6.76 10.04 -4.02
N ASP A 53 -7.18 9.73 -2.79
CA ASP A 53 -6.24 9.33 -1.73
C ASP A 53 -5.60 7.98 -2.01
N VAL A 54 -6.39 6.98 -2.44
CA VAL A 54 -5.80 5.66 -2.74
C VAL A 54 -4.91 5.73 -3.97
N THR A 55 -5.24 6.57 -4.95
CA THR A 55 -4.40 6.77 -6.13
C THR A 55 -3.06 7.38 -5.73
N ALA A 56 -3.09 8.41 -4.90
CA ALA A 56 -1.86 9.04 -4.41
C ALA A 56 -1.02 8.07 -3.57
N ALA A 57 -1.67 7.27 -2.74
CA ALA A 57 -0.99 6.27 -1.92
C ALA A 57 -0.29 5.22 -2.80
N LEU A 58 -0.97 4.72 -3.84
CA LEU A 58 -0.38 3.75 -4.75
C LEU A 58 0.84 4.31 -5.47
N GLU A 59 0.77 5.55 -5.92
CA GLU A 59 1.89 6.20 -6.59
C GLU A 59 3.09 6.33 -5.64
N ALA A 60 2.84 6.77 -4.41
CA ALA A 60 3.90 6.91 -3.42
C ALA A 60 4.52 5.55 -3.07
N GLY A 61 3.69 4.53 -2.93
CA GLY A 61 4.15 3.17 -2.63
C GLY A 61 5.01 2.60 -3.74
N LYS A 62 4.63 2.80 -4.99
CA LYS A 62 5.40 2.33 -6.15
C LYS A 62 6.76 3.00 -6.21
N VAL A 63 6.80 4.30 -6.01
CA VAL A 63 8.06 5.06 -6.06
C VAL A 63 9.00 4.62 -4.95
N ALA A 64 8.50 4.46 -3.73
CA ALA A 64 9.33 4.10 -2.59
C ALA A 64 9.79 2.64 -2.62
N ALA A 65 8.93 1.74 -3.10
CA ALA A 65 9.24 0.31 -3.13
C ALA A 65 9.98 -0.11 -4.40
N GLY A 66 9.85 0.68 -5.43
CA GLY A 66 10.31 0.35 -6.75
C GLY A 66 11.71 0.57 -7.03
#